data_30ddcdad6cf148ed2ed8d171dc040875
#
_entry.id   30ddcdad6cf148ed2ed8d171dc040875
#
_cell.length_a   1.000
_cell.length_b   1.000
_cell.length_c   1.000
_cell.angle_alpha   90.00
_cell.angle_beta   90.00
_cell.angle_gamma   90.00
#
_symmetry.space_group_name_H-M   'P 1'
#
loop_
_entity.id
_entity.type
_entity.pdbx_description
1 polymer ?
#
loop_
_entity_poly.entity_id
_entity_poly.type
_entity_poly.pdbx_seq_one_letter_code
_entity_poly.pdbx_strand_id
1 'polypeptide(L)'
;MRDRYIIKHIRLYGEEGFSEPNELALMISKEKIEDICPEGTETPEGWETMDGEGAYVIPGLIDCHNHLALDVELPGYLERMNHSETELAMIAFRTLQKDLASGVTTSRCMGDRNYLDVFCKNAIKNGMLEGPELFVAGIGMKASHGHGYVGLPFDGEDELIRAVRKNVFHGADWIKYFSTASTPMADRKRIQSFYSEGEIAAVINEAHRSGKKVTSHCIGGEALQNSVKHGIDCVEHIYFADEADIETLLAHHTPVCLTPTEYFADNENAPAGYHSNMVSYRQEVRANMERAIAAGIPFVLGTDGSHGKLWLEASLAVEFGAKPEEVLKAATERAARLLGIDQHTGKIQKGYDADLVLLKGNPLENIENLREVKAVYKKGALMTAAKKED
;
A
#
# COMPACT_ATOMS: atom_id res chain seq x y z
N MET A 1 -23.91 -11.78 11.81
CA MET A 1 -23.56 -11.01 10.61
C MET A 1 -24.79 -10.89 9.73
N ARG A 2 -25.02 -9.72 9.18
CA ARG A 2 -26.15 -9.50 8.24
C ARG A 2 -25.71 -10.09 6.90
N ASP A 3 -26.47 -11.07 6.42
CA ASP A 3 -26.08 -11.77 5.18
C ASP A 3 -26.55 -11.04 3.91
N ARG A 4 -27.59 -10.16 4.04
CA ARG A 4 -28.19 -9.40 2.94
C ARG A 4 -28.69 -8.05 3.41
N TYR A 5 -28.22 -6.99 2.75
CA TYR A 5 -28.66 -5.63 3.05
C TYR A 5 -28.51 -4.71 1.86
N ILE A 6 -29.27 -3.61 1.86
CA ILE A 6 -29.19 -2.54 0.89
C ILE A 6 -28.73 -1.26 1.61
N ILE A 7 -27.70 -0.59 1.07
CA ILE A 7 -27.26 0.71 1.56
C ILE A 7 -27.88 1.77 0.68
N LYS A 8 -28.65 2.68 1.28
CA LYS A 8 -29.33 3.80 0.64
C LYS A 8 -28.77 5.13 1.12
N HIS A 9 -29.19 6.23 0.50
CA HIS A 9 -28.75 7.59 0.80
C HIS A 9 -27.22 7.72 0.74
N ILE A 10 -26.64 7.31 -0.40
CA ILE A 10 -25.20 7.32 -0.67
C ILE A 10 -24.89 7.99 -2.00
N ARG A 11 -23.61 8.31 -2.23
CA ARG A 11 -23.04 8.69 -3.51
C ARG A 11 -21.97 7.69 -3.87
N LEU A 12 -22.16 6.95 -4.96
CA LEU A 12 -21.23 5.89 -5.38
C LEU A 12 -20.16 6.44 -6.32
N TYR A 13 -18.91 6.11 -6.05
CA TYR A 13 -17.80 6.36 -6.94
C TYR A 13 -17.86 5.41 -8.16
N GLY A 14 -17.84 5.98 -9.36
CA GLY A 14 -17.84 5.28 -10.64
C GLY A 14 -16.89 5.91 -11.65
N GLU A 15 -17.02 5.54 -12.92
CA GLU A 15 -16.12 6.01 -13.99
C GLU A 15 -16.19 7.52 -14.24
N GLU A 16 -17.36 8.15 -14.05
CA GLU A 16 -17.59 9.58 -14.25
C GLU A 16 -17.51 10.40 -12.95
N GLY A 17 -16.99 9.81 -11.86
CA GLY A 17 -16.96 10.42 -10.54
C GLY A 17 -18.03 9.87 -9.62
N PHE A 18 -18.56 10.70 -8.70
CA PHE A 18 -19.63 10.28 -7.79
C PHE A 18 -21.02 10.46 -8.42
N SER A 19 -21.91 9.50 -8.16
CA SER A 19 -23.33 9.63 -8.51
C SER A 19 -24.00 10.81 -7.81
N GLU A 20 -25.12 11.28 -8.36
CA GLU A 20 -25.94 12.29 -7.70
C GLU A 20 -26.52 11.77 -6.37
N PRO A 21 -26.85 12.69 -5.43
CA PRO A 21 -27.49 12.30 -4.18
C PRO A 21 -28.81 11.55 -4.43
N ASN A 22 -29.00 10.41 -3.74
CA ASN A 22 -30.22 9.59 -3.83
C ASN A 22 -30.50 9.03 -5.25
N GLU A 23 -29.48 8.87 -6.06
CA GLU A 23 -29.60 8.27 -7.38
C GLU A 23 -29.50 6.75 -7.33
N LEU A 24 -28.51 6.24 -6.62
CA LEU A 24 -28.15 4.83 -6.57
C LEU A 24 -28.14 4.29 -5.15
N ALA A 25 -28.45 3.00 -5.03
CA ALA A 25 -28.32 2.20 -3.82
C ALA A 25 -27.46 0.96 -4.11
N LEU A 26 -26.84 0.42 -3.06
CA LEU A 26 -25.91 -0.69 -3.17
C LEU A 26 -26.44 -1.92 -2.44
N MET A 27 -26.67 -2.99 -3.17
CA MET A 27 -27.15 -4.27 -2.64
C MET A 27 -25.97 -5.19 -2.33
N ILE A 28 -25.86 -5.61 -1.08
CA ILE A 28 -24.80 -6.52 -0.62
C ILE A 28 -25.42 -7.85 -0.19
N SER A 29 -24.87 -8.94 -0.73
CA SER A 29 -25.27 -10.28 -0.33
C SER A 29 -24.03 -11.10 0.02
N LYS A 30 -23.96 -11.57 1.25
CA LYS A 30 -22.77 -12.23 1.79
C LYS A 30 -21.54 -11.32 1.67
N GLU A 31 -20.55 -11.75 0.90
CA GLU A 31 -19.28 -11.02 0.72
C GLU A 31 -19.25 -10.13 -0.52
N LYS A 32 -20.33 -10.13 -1.33
CA LYS A 32 -20.31 -9.54 -2.68
C LYS A 32 -21.30 -8.40 -2.87
N ILE A 33 -20.94 -7.52 -3.78
CA ILE A 33 -21.86 -6.56 -4.37
C ILE A 33 -22.82 -7.34 -5.28
N GLU A 34 -24.05 -7.52 -4.82
CA GLU A 34 -25.09 -8.26 -5.55
C GLU A 34 -25.61 -7.46 -6.73
N ASP A 35 -25.87 -6.15 -6.48
CA ASP A 35 -26.33 -5.23 -7.53
C ASP A 35 -26.10 -3.76 -7.15
N ILE A 36 -26.10 -2.90 -8.16
CA ILE A 36 -26.18 -1.44 -8.05
C ILE A 36 -27.49 -1.04 -8.69
N CYS A 37 -28.43 -0.49 -7.93
CA CYS A 37 -29.78 -0.24 -8.37
C CYS A 37 -30.22 1.21 -8.10
N PRO A 38 -31.30 1.70 -8.75
CA PRO A 38 -31.85 3.00 -8.40
C PRO A 38 -32.23 3.08 -6.93
N GLU A 39 -32.02 4.24 -6.31
CA GLU A 39 -32.32 4.50 -4.88
C GLU A 39 -33.76 4.12 -4.48
N GLY A 40 -34.72 4.36 -5.37
CA GLY A 40 -36.13 4.03 -5.18
C GLY A 40 -36.48 2.54 -5.20
N THR A 41 -35.49 1.65 -5.40
CA THR A 41 -35.72 0.20 -5.43
C THR A 41 -36.27 -0.27 -4.09
N GLU A 42 -37.38 -1.01 -4.11
CA GLU A 42 -37.93 -1.62 -2.90
C GLU A 42 -36.94 -2.61 -2.30
N THR A 43 -36.79 -2.57 -0.97
CA THR A 43 -35.95 -3.53 -0.27
C THR A 43 -36.59 -4.92 -0.36
N PRO A 44 -35.89 -5.93 -0.95
CA PRO A 44 -36.45 -7.27 -1.09
C PRO A 44 -36.80 -7.90 0.28
N GLU A 45 -37.75 -8.82 0.27
CA GLU A 45 -38.13 -9.55 1.48
C GLU A 45 -36.93 -10.29 2.08
N GLY A 46 -36.73 -10.13 3.39
CA GLY A 46 -35.58 -10.73 4.11
C GLY A 46 -34.28 -9.94 4.00
N TRP A 47 -34.28 -8.76 3.36
CA TRP A 47 -33.13 -7.85 3.35
C TRP A 47 -33.28 -6.75 4.38
N GLU A 48 -32.16 -6.26 4.92
CA GLU A 48 -32.15 -5.10 5.79
C GLU A 48 -31.83 -3.82 4.99
N THR A 49 -32.41 -2.69 5.39
CA THR A 49 -32.04 -1.37 4.85
C THR A 49 -31.09 -0.69 5.80
N MET A 50 -29.99 -0.18 5.25
CA MET A 50 -29.00 0.64 5.95
C MET A 50 -29.01 2.04 5.37
N ASP A 51 -29.03 3.04 6.23
CA ASP A 51 -28.93 4.44 5.84
C ASP A 51 -27.46 4.86 5.79
N GLY A 52 -26.97 5.22 4.61
CA GLY A 52 -25.61 5.75 4.41
C GLY A 52 -25.46 7.21 4.81
N GLU A 53 -26.60 7.90 5.17
CA GLU A 53 -26.63 9.29 5.66
C GLU A 53 -25.83 10.25 4.76
N GLY A 54 -25.98 10.11 3.45
CA GLY A 54 -25.33 10.95 2.43
C GLY A 54 -23.84 10.68 2.20
N ALA A 55 -23.31 9.56 2.69
CA ALA A 55 -21.89 9.22 2.56
C ALA A 55 -21.43 9.09 1.09
N TYR A 56 -20.16 9.43 0.87
CA TYR A 56 -19.44 9.11 -0.34
C TYR A 56 -18.84 7.72 -0.21
N VAL A 57 -19.20 6.81 -1.12
CA VAL A 57 -18.76 5.41 -1.07
C VAL A 57 -17.70 5.19 -2.13
N ILE A 58 -16.53 4.75 -1.70
CA ILE A 58 -15.41 4.36 -2.55
C ILE A 58 -15.08 2.87 -2.35
N PRO A 59 -14.35 2.22 -3.28
CA PRO A 59 -13.79 0.90 -3.02
C PRO A 59 -12.90 0.92 -1.78
N GLY A 60 -12.73 -0.22 -1.14
CA GLY A 60 -11.72 -0.37 -0.09
C GLY A 60 -10.35 0.08 -0.56
N LEU A 61 -9.64 0.84 0.27
CA LEU A 61 -8.31 1.33 -0.04
C LEU A 61 -7.29 0.18 0.01
N ILE A 62 -6.28 0.28 -0.84
CA ILE A 62 -5.18 -0.68 -0.95
C ILE A 62 -3.87 0.04 -0.65
N ASP A 63 -3.21 -0.35 0.44
CA ASP A 63 -1.85 0.08 0.78
C ASP A 63 -0.85 -0.86 0.12
N CYS A 64 -0.05 -0.33 -0.81
CA CYS A 64 0.90 -1.14 -1.59
C CYS A 64 2.30 -1.25 -0.97
N HIS A 65 2.55 -0.66 0.18
CA HIS A 65 3.83 -0.77 0.86
C HIS A 65 3.70 -0.52 2.36
N ASN A 66 3.76 -1.57 3.17
CA ASN A 66 3.91 -1.43 4.60
C ASN A 66 4.80 -2.53 5.20
N HIS A 67 5.08 -2.40 6.49
CA HIS A 67 5.77 -3.38 7.33
C HIS A 67 5.01 -3.47 8.65
N LEU A 68 4.37 -4.59 8.95
CA LEU A 68 3.40 -4.72 10.04
C LEU A 68 3.99 -4.38 11.43
N ALA A 69 5.25 -4.70 11.65
CA ALA A 69 5.92 -4.43 12.93
C ALA A 69 6.62 -3.06 12.98
N LEU A 70 6.66 -2.31 11.88
CA LEU A 70 7.28 -0.98 11.80
C LEU A 70 6.20 0.09 11.99
N ASP A 71 5.98 0.56 13.23
CA ASP A 71 5.04 1.65 13.51
C ASP A 71 5.83 2.91 13.90
N VAL A 72 5.91 3.87 12.98
CA VAL A 72 6.65 5.13 13.17
C VAL A 72 6.11 6.01 14.30
N GLU A 73 4.91 5.74 14.81
CA GLU A 73 4.34 6.43 15.96
C GLU A 73 4.85 5.88 17.29
N LEU A 74 5.60 4.78 17.29
CA LEU A 74 6.20 4.23 18.50
C LEU A 74 7.60 4.79 18.73
N PRO A 75 7.93 5.28 19.94
CA PRO A 75 9.30 5.67 20.27
C PRO A 75 10.28 4.53 20.01
N GLY A 76 11.40 4.84 19.34
CA GLY A 76 12.44 3.86 19.03
C GLY A 76 12.00 2.78 18.05
N TYR A 77 11.09 3.09 17.12
CA TYR A 77 10.49 2.13 16.19
C TYR A 77 11.52 1.34 15.36
N LEU A 78 12.67 1.90 15.04
CA LEU A 78 13.74 1.19 14.31
C LEU A 78 14.45 0.16 15.20
N GLU A 79 14.78 0.52 16.43
CA GLU A 79 15.41 -0.40 17.39
C GLU A 79 14.47 -1.55 17.76
N ARG A 80 13.16 -1.30 17.78
CA ARG A 80 12.14 -2.33 18.06
C ARG A 80 12.16 -3.48 17.08
N MET A 81 12.68 -3.29 15.88
CA MET A 81 12.85 -4.40 14.91
C MET A 81 13.77 -5.52 15.44
N ASN A 82 14.53 -5.28 16.51
CA ASN A 82 15.37 -6.28 17.17
C ASN A 82 14.74 -6.86 18.45
N HIS A 83 13.51 -6.48 18.78
CA HIS A 83 12.80 -7.00 19.95
C HIS A 83 12.26 -8.42 19.73
N SER A 84 11.63 -8.98 20.77
CA SER A 84 11.09 -10.33 20.71
C SER A 84 9.98 -10.48 19.67
N GLU A 85 9.81 -11.68 19.13
CA GLU A 85 8.72 -12.01 18.21
C GLU A 85 7.35 -11.68 18.80
N THR A 86 7.17 -11.88 20.11
CA THR A 86 5.92 -11.56 20.81
C THR A 86 5.63 -10.07 20.78
N GLU A 87 6.63 -9.21 20.98
CA GLU A 87 6.46 -7.77 20.93
C GLU A 87 6.14 -7.29 19.50
N LEU A 88 6.87 -7.81 18.51
CA LEU A 88 6.60 -7.52 17.10
C LEU A 88 5.19 -7.95 16.70
N ALA A 89 4.72 -9.11 17.17
CA ALA A 89 3.36 -9.57 16.90
C ALA A 89 2.29 -8.65 17.52
N MET A 90 2.54 -8.10 18.73
CA MET A 90 1.62 -7.14 19.35
C MET A 90 1.57 -5.81 18.60
N ILE A 91 2.71 -5.36 18.06
CA ILE A 91 2.76 -4.17 17.20
C ILE A 91 1.97 -4.45 15.90
N ALA A 92 2.23 -5.58 15.23
CA ALA A 92 1.53 -5.98 14.01
C ALA A 92 0.00 -6.05 14.21
N PHE A 93 -0.46 -6.59 15.33
CA PHE A 93 -1.89 -6.59 15.65
C PHE A 93 -2.47 -5.17 15.73
N ARG A 94 -1.77 -4.25 16.40
CA ARG A 94 -2.18 -2.85 16.52
C ARG A 94 -2.23 -2.15 15.16
N THR A 95 -1.21 -2.35 14.32
CA THR A 95 -1.10 -1.70 13.00
C THR A 95 -2.16 -2.20 12.03
N LEU A 96 -2.45 -3.50 12.02
CA LEU A 96 -3.55 -4.08 11.25
C LEU A 96 -4.90 -3.44 11.57
N GLN A 97 -5.17 -3.16 12.87
CA GLN A 97 -6.40 -2.48 13.29
C GLN A 97 -6.43 -1.02 12.84
N LYS A 98 -5.30 -0.30 12.92
CA LYS A 98 -5.18 1.08 12.44
C LYS A 98 -5.47 1.17 10.94
N ASP A 99 -4.86 0.28 10.15
CA ASP A 99 -5.01 0.25 8.70
C ASP A 99 -6.47 -0.03 8.32
N LEU A 100 -7.06 -1.07 8.92
CA LEU A 100 -8.45 -1.40 8.66
C LEU A 100 -9.41 -0.25 9.04
N ALA A 101 -9.19 0.40 10.19
CA ALA A 101 -10.00 1.52 10.65
C ALA A 101 -9.89 2.76 9.74
N SER A 102 -8.77 2.92 9.03
CA SER A 102 -8.54 4.00 8.07
C SER A 102 -9.12 3.74 6.67
N GLY A 103 -9.76 2.59 6.45
CA GLY A 103 -10.33 2.22 5.16
C GLY A 103 -9.44 1.33 4.30
N VAL A 104 -8.25 0.94 4.77
CA VAL A 104 -7.38 -0.01 4.07
C VAL A 104 -7.93 -1.42 4.25
N THR A 105 -8.52 -1.99 3.20
CA THR A 105 -9.09 -3.36 3.20
C THR A 105 -8.13 -4.40 2.65
N THR A 106 -7.10 -3.96 1.92
CA THR A 106 -6.03 -4.81 1.37
C THR A 106 -4.68 -4.12 1.56
N SER A 107 -3.63 -4.90 1.88
CA SER A 107 -2.30 -4.37 2.08
C SER A 107 -1.22 -5.29 1.53
N ARG A 108 -0.20 -4.70 0.89
CA ARG A 108 1.01 -5.39 0.45
C ARG A 108 2.13 -5.12 1.44
N CYS A 109 2.45 -6.14 2.24
CA CYS A 109 3.55 -6.10 3.22
C CYS A 109 4.88 -6.37 2.52
N MET A 110 5.84 -5.48 2.75
CA MET A 110 7.18 -5.53 2.13
C MET A 110 8.20 -6.30 2.97
N GLY A 111 7.69 -7.24 3.76
CA GLY A 111 8.45 -8.14 4.61
C GLY A 111 8.53 -7.68 6.06
N ASP A 112 8.57 -8.66 6.92
CA ASP A 112 8.76 -8.52 8.36
C ASP A 112 9.70 -9.60 8.87
N ARG A 113 10.29 -9.42 10.06
CA ARG A 113 11.13 -10.44 10.67
C ARG A 113 10.33 -11.68 11.03
N ASN A 114 11.00 -12.83 11.00
CA ASN A 114 10.44 -14.12 11.43
C ASN A 114 9.18 -14.55 10.66
N TYR A 115 8.99 -14.08 9.42
CA TYR A 115 7.78 -14.35 8.62
C TYR A 115 6.48 -13.88 9.30
N LEU A 116 6.55 -12.82 10.09
CA LEU A 116 5.41 -12.30 10.85
C LEU A 116 4.25 -11.90 9.91
N ASP A 117 4.55 -11.30 8.78
CA ASP A 117 3.57 -10.96 7.74
C ASP A 117 2.84 -12.19 7.20
N VAL A 118 3.57 -13.29 6.93
CA VAL A 118 2.99 -14.57 6.50
C VAL A 118 2.10 -15.18 7.58
N PHE A 119 2.54 -15.09 8.86
CA PHE A 119 1.72 -15.55 9.98
C PHE A 119 0.43 -14.74 10.08
N CYS A 120 0.50 -13.41 10.04
CA CYS A 120 -0.66 -12.53 10.10
C CYS A 120 -1.63 -12.78 8.92
N LYS A 121 -1.12 -12.95 7.70
CA LYS A 121 -1.91 -13.34 6.53
C LYS A 121 -2.73 -14.61 6.79
N ASN A 122 -2.06 -15.65 7.28
CA ASN A 122 -2.72 -16.92 7.56
C ASN A 122 -3.73 -16.81 8.71
N ALA A 123 -3.40 -16.04 9.75
CA ALA A 123 -4.30 -15.80 10.89
C ALA A 123 -5.57 -15.04 10.46
N ILE A 124 -5.47 -14.03 9.59
CA ILE A 124 -6.61 -13.31 9.02
C ILE A 124 -7.46 -14.25 8.15
N LYS A 125 -6.81 -15.00 7.26
CA LYS A 125 -7.50 -15.96 6.38
C LYS A 125 -8.30 -17.02 7.16
N ASN A 126 -7.79 -17.41 8.33
CA ASN A 126 -8.44 -18.41 9.19
C ASN A 126 -9.40 -17.80 10.23
N GLY A 127 -9.66 -16.49 10.18
CA GLY A 127 -10.54 -15.78 11.11
C GLY A 127 -10.01 -15.68 12.55
N MET A 128 -8.72 -15.87 12.76
CA MET A 128 -8.06 -15.69 14.07
C MET A 128 -7.75 -14.22 14.37
N LEU A 129 -7.56 -13.42 13.33
CA LEU A 129 -7.31 -11.98 13.40
C LEU A 129 -8.24 -11.24 12.43
N GLU A 130 -8.62 -10.03 12.82
CA GLU A 130 -9.23 -9.06 11.90
C GLU A 130 -8.14 -8.13 11.36
N GLY A 131 -8.21 -7.82 10.07
CA GLY A 131 -7.24 -6.96 9.40
C GLY A 131 -7.49 -6.87 7.89
N PRO A 132 -6.73 -6.07 7.16
CA PRO A 132 -6.74 -6.07 5.69
C PRO A 132 -6.44 -7.45 5.11
N GLU A 133 -6.82 -7.72 3.87
CA GLU A 133 -6.28 -8.87 3.13
C GLU A 133 -4.79 -8.60 2.85
N LEU A 134 -3.90 -9.57 3.14
CA LEU A 134 -2.47 -9.37 3.08
C LEU A 134 -1.81 -10.08 1.89
N PHE A 135 -1.02 -9.33 1.13
CA PHE A 135 -0.02 -9.83 0.18
C PHE A 135 1.36 -9.65 0.82
N VAL A 136 2.12 -10.71 0.99
CA VAL A 136 3.27 -10.73 1.89
C VAL A 136 4.58 -11.08 1.18
N ALA A 137 5.69 -10.51 1.64
CA ALA A 137 7.01 -10.74 1.08
C ALA A 137 7.90 -11.69 1.92
N GLY A 138 7.50 -11.96 3.16
CA GLY A 138 8.32 -12.77 4.08
C GLY A 138 9.54 -12.01 4.59
N ILE A 139 10.74 -12.52 4.37
CA ILE A 139 11.98 -11.85 4.78
C ILE A 139 12.51 -10.96 3.64
N GLY A 140 12.53 -9.65 3.87
CA GLY A 140 13.19 -8.73 2.95
C GLY A 140 14.71 -8.96 2.89
N MET A 141 15.29 -8.99 1.71
CA MET A 141 16.71 -9.26 1.49
C MET A 141 17.49 -7.95 1.38
N LYS A 142 18.54 -7.78 2.17
CA LYS A 142 19.48 -6.67 2.08
C LYS A 142 20.92 -7.16 1.99
N ALA A 143 21.82 -6.35 1.46
CA ALA A 143 23.25 -6.63 1.56
C ALA A 143 23.73 -6.47 3.01
N SER A 144 24.81 -7.16 3.43
CA SER A 144 25.35 -7.08 4.81
C SER A 144 25.67 -5.65 5.25
N HIS A 145 26.12 -4.80 4.33
CA HIS A 145 26.39 -3.38 4.57
C HIS A 145 25.26 -2.44 4.14
N GLY A 146 24.09 -3.02 3.73
CA GLY A 146 23.00 -2.30 3.11
C GLY A 146 21.95 -1.78 4.08
N HIS A 147 21.06 -0.95 3.54
CA HIS A 147 19.86 -0.43 4.20
C HIS A 147 18.79 -1.52 4.36
N GLY A 148 17.84 -1.31 5.31
CA GLY A 148 16.66 -2.15 5.53
C GLY A 148 16.62 -2.73 6.95
N TYR A 149 16.06 -2.01 7.91
CA TYR A 149 15.96 -2.45 9.32
C TYR A 149 15.11 -3.70 9.50
N VAL A 150 14.09 -3.85 8.68
CA VAL A 150 13.18 -5.03 8.68
C VAL A 150 13.79 -6.25 7.98
N GLY A 151 14.76 -6.04 7.08
CA GLY A 151 15.40 -7.09 6.28
C GLY A 151 16.50 -7.85 7.03
N LEU A 152 16.92 -8.96 6.43
CA LEU A 152 18.09 -9.74 6.85
C LEU A 152 19.16 -9.72 5.76
N PRO A 153 20.46 -9.86 6.16
CA PRO A 153 21.56 -9.83 5.19
C PRO A 153 21.64 -11.12 4.36
N PHE A 154 21.86 -10.92 3.04
CA PHE A 154 22.14 -11.96 2.06
C PHE A 154 23.08 -11.37 1.03
N ASP A 155 24.21 -12.02 0.78
CA ASP A 155 25.25 -11.57 -0.15
C ASP A 155 25.58 -12.65 -1.18
N GLY A 156 25.78 -12.23 -2.42
CA GLY A 156 26.08 -13.12 -3.54
C GLY A 156 24.83 -13.84 -4.10
N GLU A 157 24.91 -14.17 -5.39
CA GLU A 157 23.81 -14.73 -6.16
C GLU A 157 23.23 -16.02 -5.53
N ASP A 158 24.08 -16.93 -5.10
CA ASP A 158 23.66 -18.23 -4.54
C ASP A 158 22.87 -18.07 -3.23
N GLU A 159 23.24 -17.14 -2.36
CA GLU A 159 22.56 -16.90 -1.11
C GLU A 159 21.20 -16.20 -1.35
N LEU A 160 21.17 -15.23 -2.25
CA LEU A 160 19.96 -14.55 -2.67
C LEU A 160 18.95 -15.52 -3.31
N ILE A 161 19.39 -16.42 -4.19
CA ILE A 161 18.53 -17.46 -4.78
C ILE A 161 17.95 -18.36 -3.68
N ARG A 162 18.77 -18.79 -2.70
CA ARG A 162 18.27 -19.57 -1.57
C ARG A 162 17.26 -18.82 -0.73
N ALA A 163 17.47 -17.51 -0.51
CA ALA A 163 16.53 -16.66 0.23
C ALA A 163 15.19 -16.52 -0.49
N VAL A 164 15.20 -16.29 -1.82
CA VAL A 164 13.98 -16.28 -2.65
C VAL A 164 13.21 -17.59 -2.47
N ARG A 165 13.87 -18.74 -2.66
CA ARG A 165 13.24 -20.07 -2.51
C ARG A 165 12.67 -20.29 -1.11
N LYS A 166 13.36 -19.81 -0.08
CA LYS A 166 12.91 -19.90 1.31
C LYS A 166 11.65 -19.06 1.55
N ASN A 167 11.60 -17.82 1.03
CA ASN A 167 10.41 -16.99 1.10
C ASN A 167 9.22 -17.65 0.39
N VAL A 168 9.43 -18.18 -0.81
CA VAL A 168 8.40 -18.93 -1.56
C VAL A 168 7.91 -20.14 -0.75
N PHE A 169 8.81 -20.91 -0.15
CA PHE A 169 8.47 -22.07 0.69
C PHE A 169 7.59 -21.68 1.90
N HIS A 170 7.85 -20.53 2.51
CA HIS A 170 7.05 -20.03 3.63
C HIS A 170 5.70 -19.41 3.19
N GLY A 171 5.47 -19.21 1.89
CA GLY A 171 4.18 -18.72 1.37
C GLY A 171 4.16 -17.24 1.04
N ALA A 172 5.31 -16.64 0.75
CA ALA A 172 5.38 -15.28 0.22
C ALA A 172 4.65 -15.16 -1.13
N ASP A 173 3.95 -14.05 -1.34
CA ASP A 173 3.28 -13.69 -2.59
C ASP A 173 4.21 -12.88 -3.50
N TRP A 174 5.05 -12.05 -2.89
CA TRP A 174 6.03 -11.17 -3.49
C TRP A 174 7.43 -11.47 -2.95
N ILE A 175 8.43 -11.00 -3.66
CA ILE A 175 9.82 -11.00 -3.20
C ILE A 175 10.27 -9.55 -3.05
N LYS A 176 10.86 -9.19 -1.89
CA LYS A 176 11.39 -7.86 -1.58
C LYS A 176 12.88 -7.91 -1.36
N TYR A 177 13.61 -6.98 -1.99
CA TYR A 177 15.00 -6.69 -1.67
C TYR A 177 15.24 -5.18 -1.52
N PHE A 178 16.39 -4.81 -0.95
CA PHE A 178 16.80 -3.43 -0.71
C PHE A 178 18.06 -3.15 -1.50
N SER A 179 17.93 -2.42 -2.61
CA SER A 179 19.04 -2.21 -3.54
C SER A 179 19.84 -0.94 -3.29
N THR A 180 19.28 0.03 -2.57
CA THR A 180 19.92 1.31 -2.27
C THR A 180 19.76 1.72 -0.80
N ALA A 181 20.50 2.75 -0.37
CA ALA A 181 20.20 3.47 0.87
C ALA A 181 18.90 4.29 0.73
N SER A 182 18.38 4.85 1.82
CA SER A 182 17.26 5.80 1.78
C SER A 182 17.67 7.23 1.42
N THR A 183 18.95 7.54 1.41
CA THR A 183 19.49 8.84 0.99
C THR A 183 20.70 8.67 0.08
N PRO A 184 21.01 9.66 -0.78
CA PRO A 184 22.25 9.67 -1.56
C PRO A 184 23.50 9.63 -0.68
N MET A 185 24.65 9.32 -1.28
CA MET A 185 25.95 9.42 -0.60
C MET A 185 26.23 10.85 -0.14
N ALA A 186 27.25 11.02 0.72
CA ALA A 186 27.60 12.32 1.30
C ALA A 186 27.91 13.42 0.27
N ASP A 187 28.30 13.06 -0.98
CA ASP A 187 28.47 14.00 -2.08
C ASP A 187 27.13 14.49 -2.69
N ARG A 188 25.98 13.95 -2.24
CA ARG A 188 24.62 14.21 -2.71
C ARG A 188 24.39 13.97 -4.20
N LYS A 189 25.27 13.27 -4.87
CA LYS A 189 25.22 13.06 -6.34
C LYS A 189 25.11 11.59 -6.72
N ARG A 190 25.63 10.71 -5.87
CA ARG A 190 25.65 9.27 -6.16
C ARG A 190 24.70 8.53 -5.26
N ILE A 191 23.94 7.63 -5.87
CA ILE A 191 23.13 6.65 -5.16
C ILE A 191 23.92 5.35 -5.19
N GLN A 192 24.23 4.82 -4.00
CA GLN A 192 24.97 3.57 -3.90
C GLN A 192 24.05 2.40 -4.21
N SER A 193 24.41 1.58 -5.21
CA SER A 193 23.86 0.25 -5.37
C SER A 193 24.51 -0.70 -4.37
N PHE A 194 23.72 -1.41 -3.59
CA PHE A 194 24.24 -2.42 -2.64
C PHE A 194 24.44 -3.78 -3.28
N TYR A 195 23.79 -4.03 -4.40
CA TYR A 195 23.92 -5.26 -5.17
C TYR A 195 24.47 -4.97 -6.55
N SER A 196 25.28 -5.89 -7.05
CA SER A 196 25.72 -5.92 -8.45
C SER A 196 24.54 -6.21 -9.37
N GLU A 197 24.70 -5.92 -10.67
CA GLU A 197 23.72 -6.29 -11.69
C GLU A 197 23.41 -7.80 -11.68
N GLY A 198 24.43 -8.66 -11.49
CA GLY A 198 24.27 -10.12 -11.44
C GLY A 198 23.40 -10.56 -10.26
N GLU A 199 23.60 -9.98 -9.08
CA GLU A 199 22.79 -10.27 -7.89
C GLU A 199 21.34 -9.80 -8.07
N ILE A 200 21.11 -8.62 -8.62
CA ILE A 200 19.76 -8.11 -8.96
C ILE A 200 19.06 -9.06 -9.94
N ALA A 201 19.76 -9.43 -11.02
CA ALA A 201 19.26 -10.39 -12.01
C ALA A 201 18.91 -11.75 -11.40
N ALA A 202 19.76 -12.25 -10.48
CA ALA A 202 19.54 -13.53 -9.81
C ALA A 202 18.26 -13.53 -8.99
N VAL A 203 17.99 -12.46 -8.22
CA VAL A 203 16.75 -12.30 -7.44
C VAL A 203 15.53 -12.27 -8.34
N ILE A 204 15.53 -11.42 -9.37
CA ILE A 204 14.39 -11.23 -10.26
C ILE A 204 14.07 -12.51 -11.04
N ASN A 205 15.08 -13.12 -11.65
CA ASN A 205 14.91 -14.36 -12.42
C ASN A 205 14.41 -15.50 -11.55
N GLU A 206 14.93 -15.66 -10.33
CA GLU A 206 14.47 -16.73 -9.43
C GLU A 206 13.06 -16.51 -8.91
N ALA A 207 12.68 -15.26 -8.61
CA ALA A 207 11.32 -14.90 -8.25
C ALA A 207 10.34 -15.23 -9.38
N HIS A 208 10.61 -14.78 -10.59
CA HIS A 208 9.77 -15.03 -11.77
C HIS A 208 9.70 -16.52 -12.11
N ARG A 209 10.82 -17.24 -12.03
CA ARG A 209 10.83 -18.71 -12.22
C ARG A 209 9.95 -19.44 -11.21
N SER A 210 9.79 -18.84 -10.02
CA SER A 210 8.92 -19.35 -8.96
C SER A 210 7.47 -18.83 -9.05
N GLY A 211 7.13 -18.08 -10.11
CA GLY A 211 5.81 -17.49 -10.31
C GLY A 211 5.49 -16.36 -9.33
N LYS A 212 6.53 -15.69 -8.81
CA LYS A 212 6.37 -14.58 -7.85
C LYS A 212 6.78 -13.26 -8.48
N LYS A 213 6.05 -12.20 -8.15
CA LYS A 213 6.44 -10.82 -8.45
C LYS A 213 7.54 -10.37 -7.50
N VAL A 214 8.33 -9.39 -7.96
CA VAL A 214 9.48 -8.88 -7.20
C VAL A 214 9.46 -7.36 -7.16
N THR A 215 9.86 -6.81 -6.03
CA THR A 215 9.98 -5.38 -5.81
C THR A 215 11.24 -5.03 -5.02
N SER A 216 11.70 -3.77 -5.16
CA SER A 216 12.89 -3.29 -4.48
C SER A 216 12.69 -1.92 -3.84
N HIS A 217 13.17 -1.76 -2.59
CA HIS A 217 13.52 -0.44 -2.10
C HIS A 217 14.62 0.13 -3.00
N CYS A 218 14.31 1.20 -3.70
CA CYS A 218 15.24 1.80 -4.65
C CYS A 218 14.93 3.29 -4.86
N ILE A 219 15.85 4.15 -4.46
CA ILE A 219 15.64 5.60 -4.55
C ILE A 219 16.04 6.20 -5.91
N GLY A 220 16.66 5.41 -6.82
CA GLY A 220 17.10 5.82 -8.15
C GLY A 220 18.46 5.25 -8.54
N GLY A 221 19.02 5.69 -9.67
CA GLY A 221 20.36 5.42 -10.15
C GLY A 221 20.57 4.01 -10.70
N GLU A 222 21.82 3.53 -10.68
CA GLU A 222 22.23 2.26 -11.29
C GLU A 222 21.39 1.06 -10.84
N ALA A 223 21.05 1.00 -9.55
CA ALA A 223 20.21 -0.07 -9.00
C ALA A 223 18.81 -0.08 -9.59
N LEU A 224 18.21 1.10 -9.83
CA LEU A 224 16.91 1.24 -10.50
C LEU A 224 17.01 0.74 -11.94
N GLN A 225 17.98 1.24 -12.69
CA GLN A 225 18.16 0.90 -14.10
C GLN A 225 18.40 -0.60 -14.29
N ASN A 226 19.25 -1.22 -13.46
CA ASN A 226 19.47 -2.66 -13.47
C ASN A 226 18.21 -3.44 -13.10
N SER A 227 17.46 -3.01 -12.08
CA SER A 227 16.22 -3.67 -11.69
C SER A 227 15.18 -3.65 -12.81
N VAL A 228 14.99 -2.50 -13.45
CA VAL A 228 14.04 -2.33 -14.57
C VAL A 228 14.50 -3.14 -15.81
N LYS A 229 15.78 -3.10 -16.14
CA LYS A 229 16.37 -3.89 -17.23
C LYS A 229 16.09 -5.39 -17.08
N HIS A 230 16.11 -5.92 -15.86
CA HIS A 230 15.86 -7.32 -15.58
C HIS A 230 14.38 -7.65 -15.30
N GLY A 231 13.46 -6.66 -15.43
CA GLY A 231 12.02 -6.87 -15.42
C GLY A 231 11.40 -6.86 -14.03
N ILE A 232 11.87 -6.01 -13.12
CA ILE A 232 11.22 -5.82 -11.82
C ILE A 232 9.74 -5.44 -11.98
N ASP A 233 8.85 -5.96 -11.13
CA ASP A 233 7.40 -5.74 -11.23
C ASP A 233 6.93 -4.43 -10.60
N CYS A 234 7.68 -3.86 -9.64
CA CYS A 234 7.42 -2.57 -9.02
C CYS A 234 8.72 -2.01 -8.41
N VAL A 235 8.91 -0.69 -8.48
CA VAL A 235 9.99 0.00 -7.76
C VAL A 235 9.40 0.82 -6.64
N GLU A 236 9.96 0.70 -5.43
CA GLU A 236 9.50 1.42 -4.25
C GLU A 236 10.27 2.73 -4.09
N HIS A 237 9.55 3.81 -3.73
CA HIS A 237 10.07 5.13 -3.32
C HIS A 237 10.47 6.06 -4.45
N ILE A 238 11.50 5.76 -5.23
CA ILE A 238 12.06 6.59 -6.32
C ILE A 238 12.41 8.05 -5.94
N TYR A 239 12.69 8.35 -4.66
CA TYR A 239 12.87 9.72 -4.13
C TYR A 239 13.90 10.57 -4.88
N PHE A 240 14.93 9.94 -5.44
CA PHE A 240 16.02 10.60 -6.15
C PHE A 240 16.18 10.12 -7.59
N ALA A 241 15.11 9.58 -8.18
CA ALA A 241 15.10 9.21 -9.60
C ALA A 241 15.33 10.45 -10.45
N ASP A 242 16.35 10.39 -11.28
CA ASP A 242 16.66 11.45 -12.26
C ASP A 242 15.86 11.26 -13.57
N GLU A 243 16.16 12.09 -14.56
CA GLU A 243 15.46 12.05 -15.84
C GLU A 243 15.68 10.72 -16.59
N ALA A 244 16.90 10.17 -16.53
CA ALA A 244 17.22 8.88 -17.16
C ALA A 244 16.52 7.70 -16.47
N ASP A 245 16.37 7.75 -15.15
CA ASP A 245 15.60 6.78 -14.36
C ASP A 245 14.11 6.81 -14.75
N ILE A 246 13.54 8.03 -14.86
CA ILE A 246 12.15 8.24 -15.29
C ILE A 246 11.92 7.72 -16.71
N GLU A 247 12.80 8.04 -17.65
CA GLU A 247 12.73 7.52 -19.03
C GLU A 247 12.79 6.00 -19.05
N THR A 248 13.65 5.39 -18.24
CA THR A 248 13.79 3.93 -18.11
C THR A 248 12.51 3.29 -17.58
N LEU A 249 11.92 3.84 -16.52
CA LEU A 249 10.64 3.37 -15.95
C LEU A 249 9.49 3.44 -16.97
N LEU A 250 9.39 4.55 -17.71
CA LEU A 250 8.36 4.73 -18.74
C LEU A 250 8.53 3.78 -19.93
N ALA A 251 9.77 3.61 -20.41
CA ALA A 251 10.07 2.73 -21.55
C ALA A 251 9.71 1.27 -21.27
N HIS A 252 9.80 0.83 -20.02
CA HIS A 252 9.49 -0.53 -19.61
C HIS A 252 8.09 -0.66 -18.94
N HIS A 253 7.33 0.42 -18.87
CA HIS A 253 6.02 0.47 -18.20
C HIS A 253 6.07 -0.04 -16.74
N THR A 254 7.18 0.17 -16.05
CA THR A 254 7.39 -0.29 -14.68
C THR A 254 6.64 0.62 -13.71
N PRO A 255 5.66 0.12 -12.94
CA PRO A 255 4.97 0.91 -11.94
C PRO A 255 5.86 1.20 -10.73
N VAL A 256 5.56 2.30 -10.04
CA VAL A 256 6.24 2.68 -8.81
C VAL A 256 5.26 2.75 -7.63
N CYS A 257 5.74 2.48 -6.43
CA CYS A 257 4.99 2.74 -5.21
C CYS A 257 5.58 3.97 -4.52
N LEU A 258 4.78 5.04 -4.42
CA LEU A 258 5.19 6.28 -3.77
C LEU A 258 4.90 6.17 -2.27
N THR A 259 5.84 6.65 -1.46
CA THR A 259 5.76 6.66 0.01
C THR A 259 6.32 7.99 0.58
N PRO A 260 5.86 9.15 0.07
CA PRO A 260 6.46 10.43 0.39
C PRO A 260 6.42 10.82 1.87
N THR A 261 5.55 10.25 2.69
CA THR A 261 5.48 10.57 4.13
C THR A 261 6.79 10.35 4.87
N GLU A 262 7.67 9.45 4.43
CA GLU A 262 9.00 9.29 5.03
C GLU A 262 9.78 10.60 5.11
N TYR A 263 9.63 11.47 4.10
CA TYR A 263 10.30 12.76 4.04
C TYR A 263 9.45 13.93 4.54
N PHE A 264 8.14 13.88 4.37
CA PHE A 264 7.26 15.03 4.56
C PHE A 264 6.44 15.00 5.84
N ALA A 265 6.22 13.83 6.45
CA ALA A 265 5.62 13.77 7.77
C ALA A 265 6.64 14.17 8.86
N ASP A 266 6.19 14.99 9.81
CA ASP A 266 6.99 15.26 10.99
C ASP A 266 6.86 14.07 11.94
N ASN A 267 8.01 13.54 12.38
CA ASN A 267 8.08 12.37 13.24
C ASN A 267 9.02 12.62 14.44
N GLU A 268 8.42 12.91 15.59
CA GLU A 268 9.13 13.13 16.84
C GLU A 268 9.79 11.83 17.40
N ASN A 269 9.34 10.67 16.94
CA ASN A 269 9.86 9.37 17.35
C ASN A 269 11.05 8.90 16.50
N ALA A 270 11.41 9.65 15.45
CA ALA A 270 12.55 9.32 14.61
C ALA A 270 13.86 9.43 15.39
N PRO A 271 14.86 8.59 15.10
CA PRO A 271 16.17 8.69 15.73
C PRO A 271 16.79 10.08 15.57
N ALA A 272 17.58 10.51 16.57
CA ALA A 272 18.26 11.81 16.54
C ALA A 272 19.07 11.97 15.24
N GLY A 273 18.86 13.08 14.54
CA GLY A 273 19.51 13.37 13.27
C GLY A 273 18.88 12.71 12.04
N TYR A 274 18.09 11.65 12.19
CA TYR A 274 17.39 11.03 11.07
C TYR A 274 16.36 12.00 10.45
N HIS A 275 15.46 12.52 11.27
CA HIS A 275 14.44 13.48 10.82
C HIS A 275 15.06 14.74 10.20
N SER A 276 16.06 15.35 10.83
CA SER A 276 16.73 16.54 10.27
C SER A 276 17.42 16.25 8.93
N ASN A 277 17.96 15.04 8.75
CA ASN A 277 18.53 14.60 7.48
C ASN A 277 17.42 14.51 6.41
N MET A 278 16.28 13.86 6.69
CA MET A 278 15.14 13.77 5.78
C MET A 278 14.62 15.17 5.38
N VAL A 279 14.41 16.05 6.36
CA VAL A 279 14.00 17.45 6.12
C VAL A 279 14.95 18.17 5.16
N SER A 280 16.26 17.93 5.24
CA SER A 280 17.26 18.56 4.38
C SER A 280 17.13 18.20 2.90
N TYR A 281 16.44 17.09 2.57
CA TYR A 281 16.19 16.62 1.21
C TYR A 281 14.79 16.94 0.67
N ARG A 282 13.88 17.50 1.49
CA ARG A 282 12.47 17.71 1.10
C ARG A 282 12.31 18.44 -0.23
N GLN A 283 13.12 19.47 -0.48
CA GLN A 283 13.05 20.23 -1.73
C GLN A 283 13.43 19.39 -2.96
N GLU A 284 14.48 18.57 -2.83
CA GLU A 284 14.95 17.70 -3.91
C GLU A 284 13.96 16.55 -4.18
N VAL A 285 13.49 15.88 -3.11
CA VAL A 285 12.49 14.81 -3.21
C VAL A 285 11.20 15.34 -3.82
N ARG A 286 10.72 16.52 -3.39
CA ARG A 286 9.54 17.18 -4.01
C ARG A 286 9.71 17.34 -5.51
N ALA A 287 10.82 17.96 -5.94
CA ALA A 287 11.06 18.23 -7.36
C ALA A 287 11.12 16.91 -8.19
N ASN A 288 11.67 15.85 -7.63
CA ASN A 288 11.73 14.55 -8.30
C ASN A 288 10.35 13.89 -8.38
N MET A 289 9.55 13.95 -7.31
CA MET A 289 8.16 13.43 -7.30
C MET A 289 7.27 14.20 -8.28
N GLU A 290 7.34 15.53 -8.29
CA GLU A 290 6.61 16.39 -9.24
C GLU A 290 6.99 16.03 -10.69
N ARG A 291 8.28 15.82 -10.97
CA ARG A 291 8.76 15.41 -12.30
C ARG A 291 8.24 14.03 -12.69
N ALA A 292 8.30 13.05 -11.79
CA ALA A 292 7.82 11.69 -12.05
C ALA A 292 6.31 11.66 -12.33
N ILE A 293 5.52 12.38 -11.54
CA ILE A 293 4.07 12.49 -11.73
C ILE A 293 3.75 13.22 -13.04
N ALA A 294 4.42 14.35 -13.32
CA ALA A 294 4.21 15.11 -14.56
C ALA A 294 4.60 14.32 -15.81
N ALA A 295 5.60 13.43 -15.73
CA ALA A 295 5.98 12.53 -16.79
C ALA A 295 4.97 11.40 -17.03
N GLY A 296 4.00 11.19 -16.14
CA GLY A 296 2.96 10.18 -16.26
C GLY A 296 3.40 8.77 -15.86
N ILE A 297 4.37 8.63 -14.97
CA ILE A 297 4.74 7.31 -14.42
C ILE A 297 3.51 6.68 -13.75
N PRO A 298 3.14 5.42 -14.06
CA PRO A 298 2.08 4.75 -13.38
C PRO A 298 2.50 4.47 -11.92
N PHE A 299 1.75 5.04 -10.96
CA PHE A 299 2.07 4.90 -9.55
C PHE A 299 0.91 4.30 -8.74
N VAL A 300 1.28 3.69 -7.62
CA VAL A 300 0.43 3.30 -6.50
C VAL A 300 0.95 3.96 -5.22
N LEU A 301 0.23 3.84 -4.12
CA LEU A 301 0.59 4.46 -2.85
C LEU A 301 0.89 3.40 -1.78
N GLY A 302 1.78 3.73 -0.85
CA GLY A 302 2.12 2.91 0.30
C GLY A 302 2.57 3.75 1.49
N THR A 303 2.35 3.28 2.71
CA THR A 303 2.58 4.05 3.95
C THR A 303 3.93 3.84 4.60
N ASP A 304 4.63 2.76 4.27
CA ASP A 304 5.96 2.40 4.79
C ASP A 304 6.11 2.57 6.32
N GLY A 305 5.13 2.04 7.08
CA GLY A 305 5.10 2.14 8.55
C GLY A 305 4.31 3.35 9.10
N SER A 306 3.80 4.24 8.26
CA SER A 306 2.86 5.31 8.64
C SER A 306 1.42 4.78 8.66
N HIS A 307 1.18 3.73 9.45
CA HIS A 307 -0.10 3.01 9.50
C HIS A 307 -1.30 3.90 9.77
N GLY A 308 -2.38 3.67 9.00
CA GLY A 308 -3.61 4.45 9.06
C GLY A 308 -3.53 5.80 8.36
N LYS A 309 -2.42 6.11 7.67
CA LYS A 309 -2.17 7.42 7.05
C LYS A 309 -2.05 7.38 5.52
N LEU A 310 -2.66 6.40 4.87
CA LEU A 310 -2.68 6.35 3.39
C LEU A 310 -3.31 7.63 2.79
N TRP A 311 -4.23 8.28 3.51
CA TRP A 311 -4.76 9.58 3.15
C TRP A 311 -3.68 10.69 3.05
N LEU A 312 -2.61 10.63 3.86
CA LEU A 312 -1.51 11.59 3.83
C LEU A 312 -0.62 11.37 2.61
N GLU A 313 -0.36 10.10 2.24
CA GLU A 313 0.31 9.76 0.97
C GLU A 313 -0.49 10.30 -0.22
N ALA A 314 -1.81 10.12 -0.19
CA ALA A 314 -2.71 10.66 -1.21
C ALA A 314 -2.67 12.19 -1.26
N SER A 315 -2.67 12.86 -0.10
CA SER A 315 -2.57 14.32 -0.01
C SER A 315 -1.26 14.85 -0.60
N LEU A 316 -0.14 14.23 -0.26
CA LEU A 316 1.18 14.58 -0.80
C LEU A 316 1.27 14.34 -2.31
N ALA A 317 0.70 13.24 -2.82
CA ALA A 317 0.67 12.99 -4.26
C ALA A 317 -0.10 14.09 -5.01
N VAL A 318 -1.23 14.57 -4.46
CA VAL A 318 -1.96 15.73 -5.02
C VAL A 318 -1.14 17.00 -4.92
N GLU A 319 -0.48 17.24 -3.80
CA GLU A 319 0.41 18.40 -3.61
C GLU A 319 1.57 18.40 -4.63
N PHE A 320 2.04 17.24 -5.06
CA PHE A 320 3.06 17.06 -6.11
C PHE A 320 2.49 17.08 -7.53
N GLY A 321 1.22 17.42 -7.71
CA GLY A 321 0.59 17.67 -9.00
C GLY A 321 -0.26 16.54 -9.57
N ALA A 322 -0.47 15.45 -8.86
CA ALA A 322 -1.39 14.41 -9.29
C ALA A 322 -2.84 14.87 -9.15
N LYS A 323 -3.70 14.48 -10.09
CA LYS A 323 -5.14 14.75 -9.96
C LYS A 323 -5.76 13.85 -8.88
N PRO A 324 -6.72 14.35 -8.06
CA PRO A 324 -7.37 13.54 -7.02
C PRO A 324 -7.95 12.22 -7.54
N GLU A 325 -8.52 12.22 -8.73
CA GLU A 325 -9.03 11.00 -9.37
C GLU A 325 -7.94 9.96 -9.64
N GLU A 326 -6.77 10.39 -10.15
CA GLU A 326 -5.64 9.50 -10.41
C GLU A 326 -5.04 8.96 -9.10
N VAL A 327 -5.05 9.76 -8.04
CA VAL A 327 -4.63 9.35 -6.70
C VAL A 327 -5.58 8.33 -6.10
N LEU A 328 -6.90 8.54 -6.24
CA LEU A 328 -7.88 7.55 -5.79
C LEU A 328 -7.74 6.23 -6.55
N LYS A 329 -7.55 6.28 -7.88
CA LYS A 329 -7.26 5.09 -8.68
C LYS A 329 -5.95 4.41 -8.26
N ALA A 330 -4.93 5.17 -7.86
CA ALA A 330 -3.66 4.62 -7.37
C ALA A 330 -3.82 3.83 -6.06
N ALA A 331 -4.77 4.23 -5.20
CA ALA A 331 -5.08 3.56 -3.95
C ALA A 331 -6.21 2.51 -4.06
N THR A 332 -6.74 2.24 -5.26
CA THR A 332 -7.85 1.30 -5.49
C THR A 332 -7.58 0.42 -6.72
N GLU A 333 -8.13 0.75 -7.89
CA GLU A 333 -8.08 -0.12 -9.08
C GLU A 333 -6.68 -0.38 -9.62
N ARG A 334 -5.79 0.62 -9.60
CA ARG A 334 -4.41 0.47 -10.08
C ARG A 334 -3.61 -0.42 -9.12
N ALA A 335 -3.80 -0.21 -7.82
CA ALA A 335 -3.24 -1.08 -6.78
C ALA A 335 -3.75 -2.52 -6.90
N ALA A 336 -5.06 -2.71 -7.09
CA ALA A 336 -5.64 -4.03 -7.32
C ALA A 336 -5.03 -4.72 -8.56
N ARG A 337 -4.83 -3.99 -9.65
CA ARG A 337 -4.16 -4.51 -10.85
C ARG A 337 -2.71 -4.90 -10.60
N LEU A 338 -1.96 -4.08 -9.85
CA LEU A 338 -0.58 -4.42 -9.45
C LEU A 338 -0.54 -5.74 -8.67
N LEU A 339 -1.49 -5.94 -7.76
CA LEU A 339 -1.59 -7.16 -6.96
C LEU A 339 -2.18 -8.35 -7.75
N GLY A 340 -2.81 -8.12 -8.90
CA GLY A 340 -3.46 -9.17 -9.71
C GLY A 340 -4.83 -9.59 -9.17
N ILE A 341 -5.55 -8.69 -8.50
CA ILE A 341 -6.85 -8.92 -7.88
C ILE A 341 -7.95 -8.01 -8.43
N ASP A 342 -7.67 -7.30 -9.50
CA ASP A 342 -8.57 -6.35 -10.15
C ASP A 342 -9.81 -6.98 -10.79
N GLN A 343 -9.92 -8.31 -10.77
CA GLN A 343 -11.10 -9.04 -11.21
C GLN A 343 -12.19 -9.14 -10.13
N HIS A 344 -11.87 -8.80 -8.87
CA HIS A 344 -12.83 -8.96 -7.77
C HIS A 344 -12.75 -7.88 -6.69
N THR A 345 -11.80 -6.93 -6.75
CA THR A 345 -11.72 -5.78 -5.84
C THR A 345 -11.16 -4.53 -6.55
N GLY A 346 -11.11 -3.39 -5.87
CA GLY A 346 -10.60 -2.12 -6.37
C GLY A 346 -11.63 -1.27 -7.14
N LYS A 347 -12.84 -1.78 -7.35
CA LYS A 347 -13.98 -1.08 -7.97
C LYS A 347 -15.29 -1.41 -7.27
N ILE A 348 -16.26 -0.50 -7.36
CA ILE A 348 -17.64 -0.78 -6.98
C ILE A 348 -18.34 -1.32 -8.22
N GLN A 349 -18.49 -2.64 -8.30
CA GLN A 349 -19.05 -3.32 -9.46
C GLN A 349 -19.77 -4.59 -9.02
N LYS A 350 -20.88 -4.92 -9.69
CA LYS A 350 -21.61 -6.18 -9.47
C LYS A 350 -20.70 -7.39 -9.55
N GLY A 351 -20.78 -8.28 -8.57
CA GLY A 351 -19.97 -9.48 -8.43
C GLY A 351 -18.60 -9.29 -7.75
N TYR A 352 -18.17 -8.04 -7.53
CA TYR A 352 -16.95 -7.73 -6.80
C TYR A 352 -17.14 -7.94 -5.29
N ASP A 353 -16.03 -8.08 -4.57
CA ASP A 353 -16.05 -8.12 -3.11
C ASP A 353 -16.62 -6.80 -2.57
N ALA A 354 -17.44 -6.89 -1.56
CA ALA A 354 -18.00 -5.71 -0.91
C ALA A 354 -16.98 -5.11 0.09
N ASP A 355 -15.81 -4.72 -0.46
CA ASP A 355 -14.77 -3.95 0.22
C ASP A 355 -15.05 -2.47 -0.06
N LEU A 356 -15.57 -1.77 0.95
CA LEU A 356 -16.11 -0.42 0.78
C LEU A 356 -15.67 0.49 1.91
N VAL A 357 -15.42 1.75 1.58
CA VAL A 357 -15.23 2.84 2.55
C VAL A 357 -16.30 3.89 2.34
N LEU A 358 -17.03 4.19 3.40
CA LEU A 358 -17.98 5.30 3.47
C LEU A 358 -17.26 6.51 4.07
N LEU A 359 -17.24 7.62 3.35
CA LEU A 359 -16.58 8.86 3.75
C LEU A 359 -17.62 9.95 4.04
N LYS A 360 -17.27 10.90 4.91
CA LYS A 360 -18.11 12.07 5.21
C LYS A 360 -18.06 13.13 4.10
N GLY A 361 -16.97 13.23 3.36
CA GLY A 361 -16.75 14.24 2.32
C GLY A 361 -16.25 13.64 1.00
N ASN A 362 -16.35 14.44 -0.06
CA ASN A 362 -15.93 14.07 -1.42
C ASN A 362 -14.40 14.11 -1.56
N PRO A 363 -13.70 12.98 -1.74
CA PRO A 363 -12.25 12.96 -1.90
C PRO A 363 -11.77 13.52 -3.26
N LEU A 364 -12.66 13.68 -4.25
CA LEU A 364 -12.30 14.32 -5.52
C LEU A 364 -12.28 15.85 -5.42
N GLU A 365 -13.04 16.43 -4.48
CA GLU A 365 -13.02 17.87 -4.18
C GLU A 365 -11.88 18.22 -3.21
N ASN A 366 -11.66 17.38 -2.21
CA ASN A 366 -10.56 17.48 -1.26
C ASN A 366 -10.09 16.07 -0.89
N ILE A 367 -8.90 15.71 -1.35
CA ILE A 367 -8.34 14.37 -1.14
C ILE A 367 -8.15 14.03 0.34
N GLU A 368 -8.00 15.01 1.23
CA GLU A 368 -7.91 14.79 2.67
C GLU A 368 -9.21 14.20 3.28
N ASN A 369 -10.34 14.27 2.57
CA ASN A 369 -11.56 13.60 2.99
C ASN A 369 -11.41 12.06 3.07
N LEU A 370 -10.35 11.49 2.53
CA LEU A 370 -10.01 10.08 2.74
C LEU A 370 -9.77 9.74 4.23
N ARG A 371 -9.41 10.70 5.09
CA ARG A 371 -9.27 10.49 6.54
C ARG A 371 -10.62 10.52 7.29
N GLU A 372 -11.67 11.05 6.67
CA GLU A 372 -12.98 11.25 7.28
C GLU A 372 -13.86 10.00 7.13
N VAL A 373 -13.31 8.86 7.56
CA VAL A 373 -13.97 7.55 7.47
C VAL A 373 -15.19 7.50 8.38
N LYS A 374 -16.34 7.17 7.79
CA LYS A 374 -17.61 6.94 8.47
C LYS A 374 -17.83 5.47 8.80
N ALA A 375 -17.54 4.60 7.85
CA ALA A 375 -17.65 3.15 8.01
C ALA A 375 -16.70 2.44 7.03
N VAL A 376 -16.22 1.27 7.43
CA VAL A 376 -15.43 0.36 6.58
C VAL A 376 -16.13 -0.99 6.54
N TYR A 377 -16.34 -1.47 5.33
CA TYR A 377 -16.83 -2.83 5.08
C TYR A 377 -15.72 -3.63 4.40
N LYS A 378 -15.49 -4.83 4.88
CA LYS A 378 -14.61 -5.79 4.25
C LYS A 378 -15.39 -7.07 3.96
N LYS A 379 -15.46 -7.46 2.68
CA LYS A 379 -16.26 -8.60 2.24
C LYS A 379 -17.69 -8.56 2.82
N GLY A 380 -18.32 -7.39 2.73
CA GLY A 380 -19.68 -7.18 3.21
C GLY A 380 -19.86 -7.13 4.73
N ALA A 381 -18.84 -7.38 5.52
CA ALA A 381 -18.89 -7.26 6.97
C ALA A 381 -18.49 -5.85 7.42
N LEU A 382 -19.28 -5.22 8.28
CA LEU A 382 -18.93 -3.95 8.91
C LEU A 382 -17.76 -4.18 9.88
N MET A 383 -16.60 -3.58 9.60
CA MET A 383 -15.39 -3.71 10.41
C MET A 383 -15.25 -2.57 11.42
N THR A 384 -15.53 -1.35 10.99
CA THR A 384 -15.51 -0.17 11.86
C THR A 384 -16.59 0.81 11.44
N ALA A 385 -17.11 1.55 12.41
CA ALA A 385 -18.00 2.70 12.17
C ALA A 385 -17.60 3.83 13.13
N ALA A 386 -17.66 5.06 12.66
CA ALA A 386 -17.50 6.23 13.53
C ALA A 386 -18.55 6.17 14.65
N LYS A 387 -18.13 6.43 15.90
CA LYS A 387 -19.08 6.58 16.99
C LYS A 387 -20.03 7.71 16.63
N LYS A 388 -21.35 7.50 16.79
CA LYS A 388 -22.30 8.62 16.73
C LYS A 388 -21.89 9.59 17.83
N GLU A 389 -21.65 10.83 17.46
CA GLU A 389 -21.57 11.92 18.43
C GLU A 389 -22.98 12.07 19.00
N ASP A 390 -23.14 11.78 20.31
CA ASP A 390 -24.41 11.94 21.05
C ASP A 390 -24.74 13.44 21.22
#